data_23e47ca21adb0f59d421eacba970e86f
#
_entry.id   23e47ca21adb0f59d421eacba970e86f
#
_cell.length_a   1.000
_cell.length_b   1.000
_cell.length_c   1.000
_cell.angle_alpha   90.00
_cell.angle_beta   90.00
_cell.angle_gamma   90.00
#
_symmetry.space_group_name_H-M   'P 1'
#
loop_
_entity.id
_entity.type
_entity.pdbx_description
1 polymer ?
#
loop_
_entity_poly.entity_id
_entity_poly.type
_entity_poly.pdbx_seq_one_letter_code
_entity_poly.pdbx_strand_id
1 'polypeptide(L)'
;MTDATGAVFVDLDRTLIRSASGPVLQAAMVAEGVLPAGRSLPGERYLYGFYNSFGETVPFMSLARIAARLMKGRSADAVRSAGKAAVEDLIDLVQPWAIDCLAAHRADGRLLVLATTSPHDLVDPVARALGFDDVIATRYQEIEGRYTGRLLGKFVWGRGKRDAARHWAAERGIDLADCHTYSDSFFDVPLLAAVGHPHPLNADPRLAAVALARRWPLEHWDRPPGVPSVAGLEPYHLIRPFVRPETFPYARFSIAGIEHVPATGPVILASNHRSYFDVAALAIVAARLGRPVRFMGKQELFDAPVVGQLSRALGGIAVDRGSGSGDPMRRATAALRAGEVVIVLPQGTIPRGEAFFDPVLHGKTGAARLAAETGAPVVPIGLWGTEAVWPRSAKVPNVTTLPHPPRVKITIGPPVPLGGTDAVEDTTTLMAAIVDLLPDEARRPHVPTEEELAATRPSA
;
A
#
# COMPACT_ATOMS: atom_id res chain seq x y z
N MET A 1 -35.43 -1.51 5.04
CA MET A 1 -34.81 -0.70 3.97
C MET A 1 -33.68 0.04 4.65
N THR A 2 -32.44 -0.30 4.37
CA THR A 2 -31.29 0.43 4.88
C THR A 2 -31.24 1.76 4.13
N ASP A 3 -31.22 2.89 4.88
CA ASP A 3 -31.00 4.22 4.31
C ASP A 3 -29.54 4.33 3.82
N ALA A 4 -29.18 3.55 2.78
CA ALA A 4 -27.88 3.65 2.18
C ALA A 4 -27.76 4.97 1.43
N THR A 5 -26.69 5.72 1.67
CA THR A 5 -26.42 7.03 1.05
C THR A 5 -25.99 6.92 -0.42
N GLY A 6 -25.84 5.70 -0.95
CA GLY A 6 -25.37 5.40 -2.31
C GLY A 6 -24.71 4.03 -2.38
N ALA A 7 -24.04 3.75 -3.48
CA ALA A 7 -23.29 2.52 -3.69
C ALA A 7 -21.92 2.76 -4.34
N VAL A 8 -21.02 1.79 -4.16
CA VAL A 8 -19.68 1.78 -4.75
C VAL A 8 -19.55 0.53 -5.59
N PHE A 9 -19.48 0.67 -6.91
CA PHE A 9 -19.25 -0.40 -7.84
C PHE A 9 -17.73 -0.53 -8.07
N VAL A 10 -17.16 -1.69 -7.76
CA VAL A 10 -15.73 -1.95 -7.87
C VAL A 10 -15.50 -3.08 -8.84
N ASP A 11 -14.68 -2.85 -9.86
CA ASP A 11 -14.23 -3.92 -10.73
C ASP A 11 -13.19 -4.81 -10.04
N LEU A 12 -13.02 -6.06 -10.48
CA LEU A 12 -12.13 -7.02 -9.86
C LEU A 12 -10.71 -6.97 -10.42
N ASP A 13 -10.59 -7.34 -11.69
CA ASP A 13 -9.30 -7.57 -12.34
C ASP A 13 -8.54 -6.27 -12.58
N ARG A 14 -7.27 -6.18 -12.11
CA ARG A 14 -6.42 -4.98 -12.21
C ARG A 14 -6.98 -3.73 -11.49
N THR A 15 -8.17 -3.84 -10.92
CA THR A 15 -8.82 -2.78 -10.12
C THR A 15 -8.73 -3.12 -8.64
N LEU A 16 -9.57 -4.03 -8.13
CA LEU A 16 -9.52 -4.48 -6.74
C LEU A 16 -8.28 -5.34 -6.47
N ILE A 17 -7.94 -6.23 -7.39
CA ILE A 17 -6.72 -7.04 -7.37
C ILE A 17 -5.70 -6.55 -8.40
N ARG A 18 -4.40 -6.74 -8.10
CA ARG A 18 -3.28 -6.22 -8.92
C ARG A 18 -3.07 -6.91 -10.27
N SER A 19 -3.73 -8.04 -10.51
CA SER A 19 -3.60 -8.84 -11.74
C SER A 19 -4.93 -9.44 -12.17
N ALA A 20 -4.92 -10.26 -13.24
CA ALA A 20 -6.09 -11.04 -13.63
C ALA A 20 -6.40 -12.12 -12.59
N SER A 21 -7.68 -12.30 -12.25
CA SER A 21 -8.19 -13.40 -11.40
C SER A 21 -8.17 -14.76 -12.12
N GLY A 22 -8.21 -14.75 -13.46
CA GLY A 22 -8.34 -15.95 -14.29
C GLY A 22 -7.36 -17.07 -13.94
N PRO A 23 -6.04 -16.84 -13.82
CA PRO A 23 -5.07 -17.89 -13.47
C PRO A 23 -5.37 -18.57 -12.13
N VAL A 24 -5.71 -17.79 -11.09
CA VAL A 24 -6.06 -18.33 -9.75
C VAL A 24 -7.34 -19.14 -9.80
N LEU A 25 -8.38 -18.59 -10.41
CA LEU A 25 -9.67 -19.28 -10.55
C LEU A 25 -9.55 -20.56 -11.38
N GLN A 26 -8.72 -20.56 -12.43
CA GLN A 26 -8.46 -21.75 -13.23
C GLN A 26 -7.71 -22.82 -12.43
N ALA A 27 -6.69 -22.44 -11.67
CA ALA A 27 -5.96 -23.37 -10.81
C ALA A 27 -6.91 -24.05 -9.79
N ALA A 28 -7.77 -23.27 -9.15
CA ALA A 28 -8.78 -23.78 -8.23
C ALA A 28 -9.80 -24.72 -8.92
N MET A 29 -10.26 -24.37 -10.14
CA MET A 29 -11.15 -25.24 -10.92
C MET A 29 -10.48 -26.56 -11.33
N VAL A 30 -9.17 -26.58 -11.57
CA VAL A 30 -8.41 -27.82 -11.84
C VAL A 30 -8.29 -28.64 -10.57
N ALA A 31 -7.98 -28.02 -9.43
CA ALA A 31 -7.86 -28.71 -8.14
C ALA A 31 -9.17 -29.39 -7.72
N GLU A 32 -10.30 -28.72 -7.96
CA GLU A 32 -11.66 -29.23 -7.68
C GLU A 32 -12.22 -30.15 -8.78
N GLY A 33 -11.42 -30.55 -9.79
CA GLY A 33 -11.81 -31.47 -10.84
C GLY A 33 -12.84 -30.92 -11.84
N VAL A 34 -13.11 -29.62 -11.83
CA VAL A 34 -13.99 -28.93 -12.79
C VAL A 34 -13.35 -28.90 -14.17
N LEU A 35 -12.06 -28.62 -14.23
CA LEU A 35 -11.25 -28.59 -15.44
C LEU A 35 -10.22 -29.76 -15.43
N PRO A 36 -9.87 -30.31 -16.59
CA PRO A 36 -8.86 -31.38 -16.65
C PRO A 36 -7.47 -30.82 -16.37
N ALA A 37 -6.67 -31.54 -15.58
CA ALA A 37 -5.26 -31.20 -15.37
C ALA A 37 -4.44 -31.25 -16.68
N GLY A 38 -3.50 -30.34 -16.86
CA GLY A 38 -2.55 -30.38 -17.97
C GLY A 38 -3.06 -29.81 -19.32
N ARG A 39 -4.24 -29.25 -19.38
CA ARG A 39 -4.75 -28.52 -20.55
C ARG A 39 -4.68 -27.00 -20.34
N SER A 40 -3.48 -26.42 -20.27
CA SER A 40 -3.32 -25.00 -20.57
C SER A 40 -3.43 -24.78 -22.08
N LEU A 41 -4.17 -23.77 -22.51
CA LEU A 41 -4.21 -23.40 -23.93
C LEU A 41 -2.80 -23.00 -24.39
N PRO A 42 -2.34 -23.46 -25.57
CA PRO A 42 -1.09 -22.98 -26.13
C PRO A 42 -1.10 -21.44 -26.18
N GLY A 43 -0.10 -20.80 -25.52
CA GLY A 43 -0.01 -19.34 -25.47
C GLY A 43 -0.78 -18.68 -24.32
N GLU A 44 -1.42 -19.40 -23.43
CA GLU A 44 -2.20 -18.84 -22.30
C GLU A 44 -1.39 -17.89 -21.40
N ARG A 45 -0.14 -18.23 -21.09
CA ARG A 45 0.78 -17.33 -20.36
C ARG A 45 1.00 -15.99 -21.07
N TYR A 46 1.11 -16.02 -22.40
CA TYR A 46 1.24 -14.80 -23.21
C TYR A 46 -0.08 -14.01 -23.25
N LEU A 47 -1.22 -14.72 -23.27
CA LEU A 47 -2.54 -14.09 -23.27
C LEU A 47 -2.79 -13.32 -21.96
N TYR A 48 -2.52 -13.95 -20.80
CA TYR A 48 -2.62 -13.27 -19.50
C TYR A 48 -1.53 -12.21 -19.29
N GLY A 49 -0.31 -12.42 -19.79
CA GLY A 49 0.74 -11.41 -19.79
C GLY A 49 0.32 -10.17 -20.58
N PHE A 50 -0.28 -10.37 -21.74
CA PHE A 50 -0.83 -9.28 -22.57
C PHE A 50 -2.01 -8.58 -21.88
N TYR A 51 -2.93 -9.35 -21.28
CA TYR A 51 -4.04 -8.82 -20.49
C TYR A 51 -3.56 -7.97 -19.32
N ASN A 52 -2.58 -8.45 -18.57
CA ASN A 52 -2.01 -7.72 -17.43
C ASN A 52 -1.31 -6.41 -17.86
N SER A 53 -0.76 -6.37 -19.07
CA SER A 53 -0.05 -5.18 -19.60
C SER A 53 -0.95 -4.17 -20.27
N PHE A 54 -1.96 -4.63 -21.03
CA PHE A 54 -2.79 -3.80 -21.90
C PHE A 54 -4.28 -3.75 -21.54
N GLY A 55 -4.69 -4.57 -20.54
CA GLY A 55 -6.08 -4.66 -20.10
C GLY A 55 -6.98 -5.46 -21.05
N GLU A 56 -8.26 -5.25 -20.90
CA GLU A 56 -9.30 -5.92 -21.68
C GLU A 56 -9.20 -5.62 -23.17
N THR A 57 -9.44 -6.66 -23.99
CA THR A 57 -9.54 -6.52 -25.45
C THR A 57 -10.78 -7.26 -25.96
N VAL A 58 -11.35 -6.79 -27.07
CA VAL A 58 -12.55 -7.43 -27.68
C VAL A 58 -12.33 -8.92 -27.99
N PRO A 59 -11.19 -9.35 -28.56
CA PRO A 59 -10.95 -10.78 -28.80
C PRO A 59 -10.94 -11.60 -27.49
N PHE A 60 -10.26 -11.11 -26.43
CA PHE A 60 -10.20 -11.79 -25.14
C PHE A 60 -11.59 -11.91 -24.51
N MET A 61 -12.37 -10.83 -24.51
CA MET A 61 -13.72 -10.82 -23.93
C MET A 61 -14.71 -11.67 -24.74
N SER A 62 -14.51 -11.77 -26.05
CA SER A 62 -15.29 -12.70 -26.91
C SER A 62 -14.99 -14.15 -26.52
N LEU A 63 -13.73 -14.49 -26.24
CA LEU A 63 -13.34 -15.80 -25.75
C LEU A 63 -13.94 -16.08 -24.36
N ALA A 64 -13.88 -15.12 -23.43
CA ALA A 64 -14.50 -15.24 -22.11
C ALA A 64 -16.02 -15.49 -22.20
N ARG A 65 -16.71 -14.84 -23.13
CA ARG A 65 -18.13 -15.10 -23.40
C ARG A 65 -18.40 -16.52 -23.91
N ILE A 66 -17.48 -17.10 -24.68
CA ILE A 66 -17.58 -18.48 -25.18
C ILE A 66 -17.27 -19.49 -24.04
N ALA A 67 -16.50 -19.11 -23.01
CA ALA A 67 -16.15 -19.97 -21.90
C ALA A 67 -17.38 -20.55 -21.20
N ALA A 68 -18.51 -19.82 -21.15
CA ALA A 68 -19.77 -20.34 -20.63
C ALA A 68 -20.20 -21.65 -21.32
N ARG A 69 -19.95 -21.79 -22.64
CA ARG A 69 -20.27 -23.03 -23.39
C ARG A 69 -19.40 -24.20 -22.97
N LEU A 70 -18.14 -23.92 -22.56
CA LEU A 70 -17.21 -24.95 -22.10
C LEU A 70 -17.61 -25.49 -20.72
N MET A 71 -18.42 -24.74 -19.98
CA MET A 71 -18.95 -25.18 -18.68
C MET A 71 -20.14 -26.11 -18.78
N LYS A 72 -20.70 -26.37 -19.98
CA LYS A 72 -21.84 -27.27 -20.18
C LYS A 72 -21.62 -28.65 -19.53
N GLY A 73 -22.56 -29.09 -18.70
CA GLY A 73 -22.55 -30.37 -17.99
C GLY A 73 -21.65 -30.38 -16.74
N ARG A 74 -20.88 -29.34 -16.45
CA ARG A 74 -20.07 -29.25 -15.21
C ARG A 74 -20.97 -29.06 -14.01
N SER A 75 -20.54 -29.58 -12.85
CA SER A 75 -21.23 -29.40 -11.57
C SER A 75 -21.13 -27.95 -11.11
N ALA A 76 -22.24 -27.32 -10.80
CA ALA A 76 -22.26 -25.97 -10.24
C ALA A 76 -21.67 -25.94 -8.81
N ASP A 77 -21.91 -27.02 -8.02
CA ASP A 77 -21.33 -27.13 -6.69
C ASP A 77 -19.80 -27.23 -6.70
N ALA A 78 -19.23 -27.97 -7.64
CA ALA A 78 -17.78 -28.05 -7.78
C ALA A 78 -17.17 -26.71 -8.18
N VAL A 79 -17.87 -25.90 -9.00
CA VAL A 79 -17.43 -24.54 -9.34
C VAL A 79 -17.52 -23.63 -8.11
N ARG A 80 -18.59 -23.71 -7.32
CA ARG A 80 -18.71 -22.96 -6.05
C ARG A 80 -17.62 -23.37 -5.05
N SER A 81 -17.25 -24.66 -4.99
CA SER A 81 -16.10 -25.12 -4.17
C SER A 81 -14.78 -24.52 -4.66
N ALA A 82 -14.56 -24.51 -5.98
CA ALA A 82 -13.37 -23.85 -6.56
C ALA A 82 -13.30 -22.36 -6.22
N GLY A 83 -14.44 -21.64 -6.26
CA GLY A 83 -14.50 -20.24 -5.83
C GLY A 83 -14.11 -20.06 -4.35
N LYS A 84 -14.55 -20.98 -3.47
CA LYS A 84 -14.16 -20.94 -2.04
C LYS A 84 -12.68 -21.25 -1.85
N ALA A 85 -12.13 -22.22 -2.57
CA ALA A 85 -10.71 -22.57 -2.50
C ALA A 85 -9.79 -21.44 -3.00
N ALA A 86 -10.26 -20.60 -3.92
CA ALA A 86 -9.51 -19.49 -4.49
C ALA A 86 -9.46 -18.24 -3.59
N VAL A 87 -10.18 -18.19 -2.46
CA VAL A 87 -10.37 -16.97 -1.65
C VAL A 87 -9.04 -16.43 -1.14
N GLU A 88 -8.22 -17.25 -0.51
CA GLU A 88 -6.94 -16.81 0.08
C GLU A 88 -6.00 -16.26 -1.00
N ASP A 89 -5.81 -17.00 -2.08
CA ASP A 89 -4.96 -16.59 -3.20
C ASP A 89 -5.43 -15.27 -3.85
N LEU A 90 -6.75 -15.04 -3.93
CA LEU A 90 -7.30 -13.80 -4.46
C LEU A 90 -7.15 -12.64 -3.47
N ILE A 91 -7.29 -12.88 -2.16
CA ILE A 91 -7.06 -11.86 -1.13
C ILE A 91 -5.61 -11.39 -1.15
N ASP A 92 -4.66 -12.29 -1.35
CA ASP A 92 -3.24 -11.96 -1.46
C ASP A 92 -2.93 -11.04 -2.67
N LEU A 93 -3.81 -11.03 -3.67
CA LEU A 93 -3.70 -10.15 -4.83
C LEU A 93 -4.39 -8.80 -4.64
N VAL A 94 -5.14 -8.58 -3.55
CA VAL A 94 -5.85 -7.30 -3.33
C VAL A 94 -4.85 -6.14 -3.30
N GLN A 95 -5.23 -5.04 -3.95
CA GLN A 95 -4.42 -3.83 -3.96
C GLN A 95 -4.23 -3.30 -2.54
N PRO A 96 -3.02 -2.91 -2.14
CA PRO A 96 -2.70 -2.56 -0.75
C PRO A 96 -3.58 -1.45 -0.17
N TRP A 97 -3.97 -0.49 -1.02
CA TRP A 97 -4.72 0.71 -0.63
C TRP A 97 -6.23 0.60 -0.89
N ALA A 98 -6.70 -0.53 -1.44
CA ALA A 98 -8.11 -0.79 -1.71
C ALA A 98 -8.92 -0.85 -0.40
N ILE A 99 -8.44 -1.60 0.58
CA ILE A 99 -9.18 -1.87 1.83
C ILE A 99 -9.49 -0.59 2.58
N ASP A 100 -8.53 0.35 2.67
CA ASP A 100 -8.75 1.63 3.34
C ASP A 100 -9.80 2.48 2.63
N CYS A 101 -9.78 2.51 1.29
CA CYS A 101 -10.76 3.22 0.49
C CYS A 101 -12.17 2.62 0.67
N LEU A 102 -12.28 1.29 0.59
CA LEU A 102 -13.57 0.59 0.79
C LEU A 102 -14.11 0.78 2.20
N ALA A 103 -13.23 0.76 3.22
CA ALA A 103 -13.63 1.02 4.61
C ALA A 103 -14.17 2.45 4.80
N ALA A 104 -13.57 3.46 4.13
CA ALA A 104 -14.06 4.83 4.16
C ALA A 104 -15.46 4.94 3.54
N HIS A 105 -15.71 4.32 2.38
CA HIS A 105 -17.03 4.30 1.77
C HIS A 105 -18.08 3.64 2.67
N ARG A 106 -17.71 2.56 3.34
CA ARG A 106 -18.63 1.90 4.29
C ARG A 106 -18.93 2.79 5.49
N ALA A 107 -17.95 3.51 6.02
CA ALA A 107 -18.14 4.46 7.10
C ALA A 107 -19.10 5.61 6.71
N ASP A 108 -19.11 5.97 5.42
CA ASP A 108 -20.05 6.94 4.86
C ASP A 108 -21.46 6.35 4.57
N GLY A 109 -21.70 5.09 4.91
CA GLY A 109 -23.02 4.43 4.74
C GLY A 109 -23.32 3.94 3.32
N ARG A 110 -22.30 3.79 2.46
CA ARG A 110 -22.45 3.27 1.08
C ARG A 110 -22.38 1.76 1.03
N LEU A 111 -23.18 1.15 0.16
CA LEU A 111 -23.09 -0.28 -0.14
C LEU A 111 -21.90 -0.56 -1.07
N LEU A 112 -21.15 -1.60 -0.77
CA LEU A 112 -20.03 -2.06 -1.60
C LEU A 112 -20.51 -3.18 -2.52
N VAL A 113 -20.33 -3.00 -3.83
CA VAL A 113 -20.80 -3.93 -4.85
C VAL A 113 -19.63 -4.32 -5.76
N LEU A 114 -19.26 -5.59 -5.78
CA LEU A 114 -18.28 -6.09 -6.74
C LEU A 114 -18.94 -6.19 -8.12
N ALA A 115 -18.41 -5.49 -9.13
CA ALA A 115 -18.98 -5.44 -10.48
C ALA A 115 -17.95 -5.97 -11.50
N THR A 116 -18.03 -7.26 -11.86
CA THR A 116 -17.00 -7.93 -12.67
C THR A 116 -17.59 -8.75 -13.81
N THR A 117 -16.78 -8.98 -14.84
CA THR A 117 -17.12 -9.89 -15.94
C THR A 117 -16.97 -11.36 -15.55
N SER A 118 -16.16 -11.66 -14.55
CA SER A 118 -15.89 -13.02 -14.07
C SER A 118 -17.16 -13.77 -13.65
N PRO A 119 -17.15 -15.11 -13.66
CA PRO A 119 -18.33 -15.91 -13.28
C PRO A 119 -18.71 -15.71 -11.82
N HIS A 120 -20.00 -15.45 -11.55
CA HIS A 120 -20.52 -15.17 -10.21
C HIS A 120 -20.11 -16.23 -9.17
N ASP A 121 -20.31 -17.51 -9.48
CA ASP A 121 -20.07 -18.59 -8.53
C ASP A 121 -18.60 -18.77 -8.13
N LEU A 122 -17.68 -18.18 -8.92
CA LEU A 122 -16.24 -18.17 -8.62
C LEU A 122 -15.81 -16.97 -7.78
N VAL A 123 -16.52 -15.81 -7.89
CA VAL A 123 -16.05 -14.56 -7.27
C VAL A 123 -16.91 -14.12 -6.08
N ASP A 124 -18.14 -14.67 -5.92
CA ASP A 124 -18.98 -14.38 -4.75
C ASP A 124 -18.29 -14.73 -3.41
N PRO A 125 -17.55 -15.85 -3.27
CA PRO A 125 -16.87 -16.17 -2.03
C PRO A 125 -15.81 -15.10 -1.62
N VAL A 126 -14.99 -14.64 -2.55
CA VAL A 126 -13.98 -13.60 -2.25
C VAL A 126 -14.65 -12.24 -1.99
N ALA A 127 -15.71 -11.89 -2.70
CA ALA A 127 -16.46 -10.67 -2.43
C ALA A 127 -17.01 -10.66 -1.00
N ARG A 128 -17.61 -11.76 -0.55
CA ARG A 128 -18.10 -11.90 0.84
C ARG A 128 -16.97 -11.83 1.86
N ALA A 129 -15.84 -12.48 1.59
CA ALA A 129 -14.67 -12.45 2.48
C ALA A 129 -14.10 -11.04 2.64
N LEU A 130 -14.14 -10.23 1.57
CA LEU A 130 -13.75 -8.81 1.59
C LEU A 130 -14.87 -7.87 2.08
N GLY A 131 -16.02 -8.45 2.45
CA GLY A 131 -17.13 -7.73 3.03
C GLY A 131 -17.98 -6.95 2.02
N PHE A 132 -17.99 -7.26 0.73
CA PHE A 132 -18.94 -6.69 -0.21
C PHE A 132 -20.37 -7.09 0.12
N ASP A 133 -21.30 -6.14 -0.04
CA ASP A 133 -22.72 -6.34 0.25
C ASP A 133 -23.41 -7.09 -0.88
N ASP A 134 -22.93 -6.98 -2.12
CA ASP A 134 -23.51 -7.67 -3.27
C ASP A 134 -22.48 -7.86 -4.41
N VAL A 135 -22.84 -8.71 -5.40
CA VAL A 135 -22.01 -9.06 -6.56
C VAL A 135 -22.80 -8.95 -7.85
N ILE A 136 -22.39 -8.06 -8.73
CA ILE A 136 -22.83 -7.96 -10.12
C ILE A 136 -21.78 -8.65 -10.98
N ALA A 137 -22.06 -9.91 -11.38
CA ALA A 137 -21.13 -10.75 -12.13
C ALA A 137 -21.87 -11.57 -13.18
N THR A 138 -21.11 -12.14 -14.15
CA THR A 138 -21.69 -12.98 -15.18
C THR A 138 -22.24 -14.26 -14.56
N ARG A 139 -23.53 -14.54 -14.75
CA ARG A 139 -24.20 -15.75 -14.23
C ARG A 139 -24.37 -16.78 -15.30
N TYR A 140 -24.10 -18.04 -14.96
CA TYR A 140 -24.35 -19.19 -15.82
C TYR A 140 -25.69 -19.83 -15.47
N GLN A 141 -26.43 -20.26 -16.50
CA GLN A 141 -27.69 -20.96 -16.31
C GLN A 141 -27.43 -22.38 -15.77
N GLU A 142 -28.05 -22.69 -14.65
CA GLU A 142 -27.99 -23.98 -13.97
C GLU A 142 -29.34 -24.68 -14.06
N ILE A 143 -29.31 -26.00 -14.33
CA ILE A 143 -30.46 -26.89 -14.24
C ILE A 143 -29.97 -28.18 -13.57
N GLU A 144 -30.66 -28.66 -12.53
CA GLU A 144 -30.34 -29.87 -11.77
C GLU A 144 -28.87 -29.94 -11.30
N GLY A 145 -28.33 -28.83 -10.79
CA GLY A 145 -26.97 -28.76 -10.28
C GLY A 145 -25.87 -28.74 -11.33
N ARG A 146 -26.23 -28.59 -12.63
CA ARG A 146 -25.29 -28.56 -13.73
C ARG A 146 -25.50 -27.36 -14.64
N TYR A 147 -24.39 -26.78 -15.10
CA TYR A 147 -24.47 -25.68 -16.06
C TYR A 147 -24.94 -26.14 -17.44
N THR A 148 -25.85 -25.39 -18.05
CA THR A 148 -26.36 -25.65 -19.39
C THR A 148 -25.44 -25.24 -20.53
N GLY A 149 -24.41 -24.41 -20.20
CA GLY A 149 -23.56 -23.76 -21.18
C GLY A 149 -24.11 -22.45 -21.74
N ARG A 150 -25.21 -21.94 -21.14
CA ARG A 150 -25.82 -20.65 -21.47
C ARG A 150 -25.62 -19.66 -20.34
N LEU A 151 -25.69 -18.37 -20.68
CA LEU A 151 -25.74 -17.31 -19.67
C LEU A 151 -27.16 -17.18 -19.09
N LEU A 152 -27.24 -16.88 -17.81
CA LEU A 152 -28.45 -16.41 -17.16
C LEU A 152 -28.42 -14.87 -17.22
N GLY A 153 -29.20 -14.29 -18.11
CA GLY A 153 -29.21 -12.85 -18.37
C GLY A 153 -28.13 -12.37 -19.34
N LYS A 154 -27.69 -11.12 -19.14
CA LYS A 154 -26.69 -10.49 -20.03
C LYS A 154 -25.25 -10.80 -19.56
N PHE A 155 -24.30 -10.77 -20.52
CA PHE A 155 -22.87 -10.78 -20.21
C PHE A 155 -22.49 -9.47 -19.55
N VAL A 156 -21.91 -9.53 -18.35
CA VAL A 156 -21.58 -8.35 -17.51
C VAL A 156 -20.26 -7.74 -17.99
N TRP A 157 -20.32 -7.05 -19.12
CA TRP A 157 -19.17 -6.38 -19.74
C TRP A 157 -19.62 -5.11 -20.50
N GLY A 158 -18.86 -4.04 -20.40
CA GLY A 158 -19.12 -2.80 -21.08
C GLY A 158 -20.53 -2.24 -20.77
N ARG A 159 -21.36 -2.05 -21.80
CA ARG A 159 -22.76 -1.61 -21.59
C ARG A 159 -23.58 -2.60 -20.76
N GLY A 160 -23.26 -3.88 -20.84
CA GLY A 160 -23.92 -4.92 -20.00
C GLY A 160 -23.67 -4.71 -18.52
N LYS A 161 -22.43 -4.34 -18.13
CA LYS A 161 -22.08 -4.01 -16.73
C LYS A 161 -22.82 -2.77 -16.25
N ARG A 162 -22.86 -1.70 -17.05
CA ARG A 162 -23.66 -0.49 -16.75
C ARG A 162 -25.14 -0.83 -16.56
N ASP A 163 -25.74 -1.60 -17.48
CA ASP A 163 -27.17 -1.91 -17.42
C ASP A 163 -27.50 -2.75 -16.19
N ALA A 164 -26.61 -3.68 -15.80
CA ALA A 164 -26.75 -4.48 -14.58
C ALA A 164 -26.65 -3.62 -13.32
N ALA A 165 -25.68 -2.70 -13.26
CA ALA A 165 -25.53 -1.77 -12.13
C ALA A 165 -26.75 -0.82 -12.01
N ARG A 166 -27.27 -0.33 -13.14
CA ARG A 166 -28.48 0.51 -13.16
C ARG A 166 -29.70 -0.25 -12.64
N HIS A 167 -29.88 -1.49 -13.08
CA HIS A 167 -30.97 -2.34 -12.63
C HIS A 167 -30.88 -2.62 -11.12
N TRP A 168 -29.68 -3.00 -10.66
CA TRP A 168 -29.39 -3.24 -9.26
C TRP A 168 -29.68 -2.03 -8.36
N ALA A 169 -29.27 -0.84 -8.79
CA ALA A 169 -29.51 0.41 -8.07
C ALA A 169 -31.00 0.78 -8.04
N ALA A 170 -31.69 0.63 -9.18
CA ALA A 170 -33.15 0.92 -9.29
C ALA A 170 -33.99 0.03 -8.38
N GLU A 171 -33.66 -1.27 -8.24
CA GLU A 171 -34.35 -2.20 -7.34
C GLU A 171 -34.23 -1.80 -5.86
N ARG A 172 -33.19 -1.01 -5.51
CA ARG A 172 -32.90 -0.54 -4.15
C ARG A 172 -33.25 0.91 -3.91
N GLY A 173 -33.79 1.61 -4.93
CA GLY A 173 -34.11 3.02 -4.85
C GLY A 173 -32.89 3.93 -4.75
N ILE A 174 -31.72 3.48 -5.20
CA ILE A 174 -30.46 4.22 -5.16
C ILE A 174 -30.28 4.98 -6.48
N ASP A 175 -29.98 6.29 -6.41
CA ASP A 175 -29.64 7.07 -7.60
C ASP A 175 -28.15 6.82 -7.99
N LEU A 176 -27.91 6.59 -9.27
CA LEU A 176 -26.54 6.47 -9.78
C LEU A 176 -25.74 7.78 -9.63
N ALA A 177 -26.41 8.93 -9.50
CA ALA A 177 -25.73 10.19 -9.22
C ALA A 177 -25.02 10.20 -7.86
N ASP A 178 -25.48 9.40 -6.89
CA ASP A 178 -24.88 9.25 -5.57
C ASP A 178 -23.90 8.05 -5.50
N CYS A 179 -23.67 7.38 -6.64
CA CYS A 179 -22.82 6.20 -6.71
C CYS A 179 -21.41 6.52 -7.18
N HIS A 180 -20.47 5.70 -6.71
CA HIS A 180 -19.08 5.67 -7.10
C HIS A 180 -18.80 4.45 -8.00
N THR A 181 -17.83 4.55 -8.90
CA THR A 181 -17.36 3.40 -9.69
C THR A 181 -15.85 3.45 -9.83
N TYR A 182 -15.17 2.36 -9.44
CA TYR A 182 -13.74 2.14 -9.62
C TYR A 182 -13.49 1.11 -10.70
N SER A 183 -12.72 1.44 -11.73
CA SER A 183 -12.31 0.53 -12.81
C SER A 183 -11.05 0.99 -13.53
N ASP A 184 -10.24 0.03 -14.00
CA ASP A 184 -9.05 0.25 -14.82
C ASP A 184 -9.34 0.21 -16.33
N SER A 185 -10.50 -0.31 -16.73
CA SER A 185 -10.81 -0.69 -18.10
C SER A 185 -11.53 0.39 -18.90
N PHE A 186 -11.03 0.67 -20.11
CA PHE A 186 -11.74 1.50 -21.11
C PHE A 186 -13.17 0.99 -21.39
N PHE A 187 -13.41 -0.31 -21.33
CA PHE A 187 -14.73 -0.88 -21.59
C PHE A 187 -15.75 -0.55 -20.51
N ASP A 188 -15.31 -0.11 -19.33
CA ASP A 188 -16.19 0.35 -18.24
C ASP A 188 -16.53 1.86 -18.32
N VAL A 189 -16.07 2.58 -19.34
CA VAL A 189 -16.50 3.97 -19.62
C VAL A 189 -18.03 4.14 -19.60
N PRO A 190 -18.85 3.20 -20.13
CA PRO A 190 -20.31 3.34 -20.03
C PRO A 190 -20.85 3.35 -18.59
N LEU A 191 -20.22 2.61 -17.64
CA LEU A 191 -20.60 2.61 -16.23
C LEU A 191 -20.02 3.84 -15.52
N LEU A 192 -18.73 4.14 -15.70
CA LEU A 192 -18.09 5.34 -15.17
C LEU A 192 -18.82 6.63 -15.55
N ALA A 193 -19.34 6.71 -16.79
CA ALA A 193 -20.10 7.87 -17.25
C ALA A 193 -21.56 7.90 -16.75
N ALA A 194 -22.06 6.84 -16.14
CA ALA A 194 -23.44 6.74 -15.65
C ALA A 194 -23.58 7.09 -14.17
N VAL A 195 -22.48 7.11 -13.41
CA VAL A 195 -22.45 7.44 -11.99
C VAL A 195 -22.03 8.88 -11.76
N GLY A 196 -22.38 9.42 -10.58
CA GLY A 196 -21.98 10.79 -10.21
C GLY A 196 -20.49 10.89 -9.84
N HIS A 197 -19.88 9.81 -9.36
CA HIS A 197 -18.50 9.80 -8.89
C HIS A 197 -17.67 8.73 -9.63
N PRO A 198 -17.19 9.02 -10.86
CA PRO A 198 -16.32 8.11 -11.60
C PRO A 198 -14.88 8.18 -11.09
N HIS A 199 -14.27 7.01 -10.84
CA HIS A 199 -12.90 6.83 -10.39
C HIS A 199 -12.14 5.88 -11.35
N PRO A 200 -11.61 6.37 -12.47
CA PRO A 200 -10.64 5.63 -13.27
C PRO A 200 -9.43 5.27 -12.40
N LEU A 201 -9.27 3.98 -12.11
CA LEU A 201 -8.27 3.46 -11.17
C LEU A 201 -7.24 2.63 -11.92
N ASN A 202 -5.94 2.89 -11.73
CA ASN A 202 -4.86 2.18 -12.45
C ASN A 202 -5.14 2.08 -13.95
N ALA A 203 -5.74 3.14 -14.51
CA ALA A 203 -6.42 3.17 -15.80
C ALA A 203 -5.53 2.72 -16.98
N ASP A 204 -6.07 1.89 -17.86
CA ASP A 204 -5.42 1.60 -19.14
C ASP A 204 -5.24 2.89 -19.97
N PRO A 205 -4.31 2.93 -20.93
CA PRO A 205 -4.02 4.16 -21.68
C PRO A 205 -5.24 4.79 -22.39
N ARG A 206 -6.22 3.96 -22.79
CA ARG A 206 -7.46 4.42 -23.46
C ARG A 206 -8.40 5.07 -22.46
N LEU A 207 -8.57 4.44 -21.27
CA LEU A 207 -9.36 5.01 -20.18
C LEU A 207 -8.71 6.27 -19.63
N ALA A 208 -7.37 6.31 -19.49
CA ALA A 208 -6.64 7.49 -19.06
C ALA A 208 -6.87 8.69 -20.00
N ALA A 209 -6.88 8.45 -21.33
CA ALA A 209 -7.19 9.49 -22.31
C ALA A 209 -8.64 10.02 -22.18
N VAL A 210 -9.61 9.12 -21.94
CA VAL A 210 -11.01 9.51 -21.69
C VAL A 210 -11.13 10.28 -20.37
N ALA A 211 -10.48 9.84 -19.31
CA ALA A 211 -10.48 10.48 -18.01
C ALA A 211 -9.94 11.91 -18.09
N LEU A 212 -8.82 12.11 -18.79
CA LEU A 212 -8.24 13.43 -19.03
C LEU A 212 -9.22 14.34 -19.80
N ALA A 213 -9.83 13.84 -20.89
CA ALA A 213 -10.78 14.60 -21.68
C ALA A 213 -12.06 14.97 -20.91
N ARG A 214 -12.47 14.12 -19.97
CA ARG A 214 -13.67 14.32 -19.13
C ARG A 214 -13.38 14.97 -17.80
N ARG A 215 -12.11 15.25 -17.48
CA ARG A 215 -11.64 15.76 -16.18
C ARG A 215 -12.03 14.86 -15.00
N TRP A 216 -12.04 13.55 -15.24
CA TRP A 216 -12.19 12.58 -14.17
C TRP A 216 -10.89 12.43 -13.40
N PRO A 217 -10.91 12.29 -12.06
CA PRO A 217 -9.70 12.06 -11.29
C PRO A 217 -9.09 10.71 -11.65
N LEU A 218 -7.79 10.66 -11.92
CA LEU A 218 -7.05 9.40 -12.07
C LEU A 218 -6.55 8.98 -10.68
N GLU A 219 -6.92 7.78 -10.26
CA GLU A 219 -6.59 7.24 -8.95
C GLU A 219 -5.74 5.98 -9.04
N HIS A 220 -5.16 5.62 -7.92
CA HIS A 220 -4.26 4.48 -7.80
C HIS A 220 -4.41 3.83 -6.44
N TRP A 221 -4.52 2.50 -6.41
CA TRP A 221 -4.52 1.69 -5.20
C TRP A 221 -3.25 0.82 -5.06
N ASP A 222 -2.36 0.87 -6.04
CA ASP A 222 -1.05 0.21 -6.04
C ASP A 222 0.03 1.00 -5.27
N ARG A 223 -0.27 2.24 -4.88
CA ARG A 223 0.64 3.15 -4.19
C ARG A 223 -0.11 4.04 -3.19
N PRO A 224 0.60 4.72 -2.26
CA PRO A 224 -0.03 5.59 -1.27
C PRO A 224 -0.84 6.72 -1.92
N PRO A 225 -2.00 7.09 -1.33
CA PRO A 225 -2.78 8.24 -1.79
C PRO A 225 -1.94 9.53 -1.84
N GLY A 226 -2.05 10.27 -2.94
CA GLY A 226 -1.32 11.54 -3.15
C GLY A 226 0.11 11.38 -3.67
N VAL A 227 0.60 10.15 -3.91
CA VAL A 227 1.88 9.92 -4.59
C VAL A 227 1.65 9.95 -6.10
N PRO A 228 2.15 10.98 -6.82
CA PRO A 228 2.02 11.03 -8.27
C PRO A 228 2.91 9.98 -8.92
N SER A 229 2.52 9.50 -10.08
CA SER A 229 3.37 8.63 -10.91
C SER A 229 3.11 8.89 -12.38
N VAL A 230 4.17 8.86 -13.16
CA VAL A 230 4.14 8.94 -14.61
C VAL A 230 4.89 7.74 -15.17
N ALA A 231 4.21 6.91 -15.95
CA ALA A 231 4.77 5.68 -16.51
C ALA A 231 5.41 4.73 -15.44
N GLY A 232 4.79 4.64 -14.26
CA GLY A 232 5.28 3.81 -13.15
C GLY A 232 6.41 4.44 -12.32
N LEU A 233 6.87 5.64 -12.70
CA LEU A 233 7.91 6.36 -11.96
C LEU A 233 7.28 7.32 -10.94
N GLU A 234 7.58 7.11 -9.67
CA GLU A 234 7.26 8.04 -8.57
C GLU A 234 8.34 9.13 -8.44
N PRO A 235 8.06 10.25 -7.77
CA PRO A 235 9.07 11.30 -7.48
C PRO A 235 10.32 10.74 -6.80
N TYR A 236 10.19 9.70 -6.00
CA TYR A 236 11.31 8.98 -5.40
C TYR A 236 12.35 8.56 -6.45
N HIS A 237 11.95 8.00 -7.58
CA HIS A 237 12.86 7.55 -8.64
C HIS A 237 13.64 8.71 -9.26
N LEU A 238 13.02 9.89 -9.33
CA LEU A 238 13.64 11.10 -9.88
C LEU A 238 14.62 11.77 -8.90
N ILE A 239 14.31 11.73 -7.59
CA ILE A 239 15.11 12.38 -6.55
C ILE A 239 16.27 11.49 -6.10
N ARG A 240 16.10 10.16 -6.08
CA ARG A 240 17.08 9.18 -5.62
C ARG A 240 18.51 9.41 -6.13
N PRO A 241 18.77 9.69 -7.42
CA PRO A 241 20.12 9.91 -7.91
C PRO A 241 20.86 11.09 -7.27
N PHE A 242 20.12 12.04 -6.71
CA PHE A 242 20.64 13.24 -6.07
C PHE A 242 20.78 13.10 -4.55
N VAL A 243 20.20 12.06 -3.93
CA VAL A 243 20.29 11.81 -2.48
C VAL A 243 21.53 10.96 -2.20
N ARG A 244 22.69 11.62 -2.10
CA ARG A 244 24.00 11.01 -1.90
C ARG A 244 24.74 11.71 -0.77
N PRO A 245 25.75 11.07 -0.13
CA PRO A 245 26.63 11.72 0.85
C PRO A 245 27.22 13.03 0.34
N GLU A 246 27.62 13.09 -0.93
CA GLU A 246 28.24 14.22 -1.59
C GLU A 246 27.33 15.45 -1.71
N THR A 247 26.01 15.24 -1.62
CA THR A 247 25.01 16.32 -1.61
C THR A 247 25.07 17.14 -0.31
N PHE A 248 25.67 16.58 0.74
CA PHE A 248 25.81 17.20 2.06
C PHE A 248 27.30 17.36 2.43
N PRO A 249 28.05 18.26 1.74
CA PRO A 249 29.49 18.38 1.93
C PRO A 249 29.91 18.84 3.34
N TYR A 250 28.97 19.35 4.11
CA TYR A 250 29.11 19.75 5.52
C TYR A 250 28.85 18.60 6.52
N ALA A 251 28.77 17.34 6.04
CA ALA A 251 28.64 16.15 6.86
C ALA A 251 29.47 15.00 6.27
N ARG A 252 30.22 14.28 7.10
CA ARG A 252 31.05 13.14 6.66
C ARG A 252 30.38 11.83 7.06
N PHE A 253 29.76 11.14 6.10
CA PHE A 253 29.01 9.92 6.35
C PHE A 253 29.90 8.67 6.41
N SER A 254 29.60 7.81 7.38
CA SER A 254 30.08 6.43 7.46
C SER A 254 28.85 5.53 7.60
N ILE A 255 28.60 4.66 6.59
CA ILE A 255 27.41 3.81 6.52
C ILE A 255 27.87 2.36 6.44
N ALA A 256 27.41 1.52 7.38
CA ALA A 256 27.71 0.11 7.45
C ALA A 256 26.44 -0.73 7.69
N GLY A 257 26.45 -2.00 7.25
CA GLY A 257 25.39 -2.96 7.50
C GLY A 257 24.18 -2.86 6.56
N ILE A 258 24.29 -2.17 5.41
CA ILE A 258 23.19 -2.05 4.43
C ILE A 258 22.72 -3.42 3.92
N GLU A 259 23.60 -4.40 3.91
CA GLU A 259 23.36 -5.80 3.53
C GLU A 259 22.38 -6.52 4.46
N HIS A 260 22.17 -6.02 5.67
CA HIS A 260 21.20 -6.58 6.61
C HIS A 260 19.74 -6.27 6.22
N VAL A 261 19.53 -5.29 5.33
CA VAL A 261 18.18 -4.94 4.87
C VAL A 261 17.75 -5.89 3.76
N PRO A 262 16.65 -6.64 3.89
CA PRO A 262 16.13 -7.49 2.83
C PRO A 262 15.93 -6.73 1.52
N ALA A 263 16.42 -7.30 0.42
CA ALA A 263 16.35 -6.67 -0.91
C ALA A 263 14.92 -6.57 -1.44
N THR A 264 14.03 -7.45 -0.99
CA THR A 264 12.62 -7.54 -1.41
C THR A 264 11.71 -7.78 -0.21
N GLY A 265 10.41 -7.61 -0.40
CA GLY A 265 9.43 -7.82 0.66
C GLY A 265 9.31 -6.65 1.65
N PRO A 266 8.37 -6.69 2.60
CA PRO A 266 8.17 -5.64 3.58
C PRO A 266 9.35 -5.55 4.55
N VAL A 267 9.70 -4.33 4.97
CA VAL A 267 10.73 -4.10 6.00
C VAL A 267 10.38 -2.87 6.83
N ILE A 268 10.53 -2.97 8.14
CA ILE A 268 10.47 -1.84 9.05
C ILE A 268 11.90 -1.45 9.42
N LEU A 269 12.33 -0.24 9.06
CA LEU A 269 13.59 0.33 9.51
C LEU A 269 13.32 1.18 10.75
N ALA A 270 13.86 0.80 11.90
CA ALA A 270 13.66 1.50 13.15
C ALA A 270 14.95 2.18 13.60
N SER A 271 14.92 3.50 13.83
CA SER A 271 16.11 4.27 14.20
C SER A 271 15.88 5.13 15.43
N ASN A 272 16.95 5.39 16.19
CA ASN A 272 16.96 6.46 17.20
C ASN A 272 16.82 7.84 16.55
N HIS A 273 16.43 8.84 17.33
CA HIS A 273 16.17 10.21 16.87
C HIS A 273 17.00 11.21 17.68
N ARG A 274 17.96 11.87 17.03
CA ARG A 274 18.88 12.80 17.67
C ARG A 274 18.82 14.22 17.10
N SER A 275 18.41 14.35 15.82
CA SER A 275 18.52 15.61 15.08
C SER A 275 17.46 15.71 13.99
N TYR A 276 17.18 16.92 13.54
CA TYR A 276 16.44 17.13 12.28
C TYR A 276 17.19 16.56 11.06
N PHE A 277 18.52 16.40 11.15
CA PHE A 277 19.35 15.84 10.09
C PHE A 277 19.21 14.31 9.96
N ASP A 278 18.56 13.64 10.92
CA ASP A 278 18.28 12.21 10.83
C ASP A 278 17.48 11.84 9.57
N VAL A 279 16.58 12.74 9.15
CA VAL A 279 15.79 12.54 7.92
C VAL A 279 16.69 12.47 6.69
N ALA A 280 17.71 13.35 6.60
CA ALA A 280 18.68 13.33 5.50
C ALA A 280 19.56 12.07 5.56
N ALA A 281 20.02 11.67 6.74
CA ALA A 281 20.80 10.46 6.95
C ALA A 281 20.03 9.21 6.53
N LEU A 282 18.78 9.09 6.94
CA LEU A 282 17.90 7.97 6.57
C LEU A 282 17.49 8.02 5.11
N ALA A 283 17.33 9.22 4.51
CA ALA A 283 17.07 9.37 3.08
C ALA A 283 18.24 8.81 2.23
N ILE A 284 19.50 9.00 2.68
CA ILE A 284 20.68 8.41 2.01
C ILE A 284 20.62 6.87 2.09
N VAL A 285 20.24 6.29 3.24
CA VAL A 285 20.02 4.86 3.38
C VAL A 285 18.94 4.40 2.41
N ALA A 286 17.77 5.06 2.41
CA ALA A 286 16.66 4.78 1.51
C ALA A 286 17.09 4.80 0.04
N ALA A 287 17.85 5.82 -0.37
CA ALA A 287 18.36 5.93 -1.75
C ALA A 287 19.25 4.76 -2.15
N ARG A 288 20.06 4.22 -1.22
CA ARG A 288 20.92 3.06 -1.45
C ARG A 288 20.16 1.75 -1.59
N LEU A 289 19.00 1.62 -0.93
CA LEU A 289 18.16 0.42 -1.03
C LEU A 289 17.55 0.23 -2.42
N GLY A 290 17.39 1.30 -3.18
CA GLY A 290 16.90 1.22 -4.55
C GLY A 290 15.41 0.93 -4.70
N ARG A 291 14.64 1.01 -3.63
CA ARG A 291 13.21 0.70 -3.58
C ARG A 291 12.45 1.79 -2.81
N PRO A 292 11.14 1.98 -3.05
CA PRO A 292 10.35 2.98 -2.35
C PRO A 292 10.40 2.81 -0.83
N VAL A 293 10.60 3.94 -0.14
CA VAL A 293 10.66 3.99 1.32
C VAL A 293 9.67 5.04 1.81
N ARG A 294 8.85 4.67 2.79
CA ARG A 294 7.81 5.55 3.38
C ARG A 294 8.24 5.98 4.76
N PHE A 295 8.33 7.29 4.98
CA PHE A 295 8.67 7.86 6.28
C PHE A 295 7.42 8.17 7.09
N MET A 296 7.40 7.74 8.35
CA MET A 296 6.40 8.21 9.32
C MET A 296 6.91 9.50 9.98
N GLY A 297 6.19 10.59 9.79
CA GLY A 297 6.55 11.91 10.30
C GLY A 297 5.40 12.62 11.00
N LYS A 298 5.71 13.64 11.81
CA LYS A 298 4.68 14.45 12.49
C LYS A 298 3.82 15.21 11.49
N GLN A 299 2.53 15.38 11.81
CA GLN A 299 1.56 16.14 11.01
C GLN A 299 2.07 17.54 10.64
N GLU A 300 2.70 18.24 11.55
CA GLU A 300 3.20 19.60 11.32
C GLU A 300 4.24 19.70 10.19
N LEU A 301 4.97 18.60 9.94
CA LEU A 301 5.90 18.52 8.80
C LEU A 301 5.14 18.53 7.47
N PHE A 302 3.98 17.88 7.44
CA PHE A 302 3.13 17.79 6.25
C PHE A 302 2.30 19.06 6.03
N ASP A 303 2.08 19.86 7.07
CA ASP A 303 1.36 21.13 6.98
C ASP A 303 2.28 22.27 6.52
N ALA A 304 3.61 22.07 6.61
CA ALA A 304 4.58 23.08 6.17
C ALA A 304 4.52 23.26 4.64
N PRO A 305 4.49 24.51 4.14
CA PRO A 305 4.54 24.81 2.71
C PRO A 305 5.76 24.17 2.05
N VAL A 306 5.63 23.68 0.81
CA VAL A 306 6.68 23.01 0.02
C VAL A 306 7.16 21.69 0.64
N VAL A 307 7.62 21.66 1.90
CA VAL A 307 8.11 20.47 2.60
C VAL A 307 7.00 19.44 2.74
N GLY A 308 5.80 19.86 3.10
CA GLY A 308 4.65 18.97 3.23
C GLY A 308 4.20 18.39 1.87
N GLN A 309 4.24 19.20 0.82
CA GLN A 309 3.94 18.71 -0.54
C GLN A 309 4.97 17.68 -1.01
N LEU A 310 6.26 17.95 -0.79
CA LEU A 310 7.34 17.02 -1.12
C LEU A 310 7.23 15.73 -0.30
N SER A 311 6.97 15.84 1.01
CA SER A 311 6.82 14.69 1.89
C SER A 311 5.66 13.80 1.46
N ARG A 312 4.50 14.38 1.09
CA ARG A 312 3.37 13.63 0.53
C ARG A 312 3.71 13.00 -0.82
N ALA A 313 4.34 13.74 -1.71
CA ALA A 313 4.74 13.24 -3.03
C ALA A 313 5.76 12.08 -2.95
N LEU A 314 6.54 12.01 -1.89
CA LEU A 314 7.44 10.90 -1.58
C LEU A 314 6.75 9.76 -0.79
N GLY A 315 5.43 9.84 -0.59
CA GLY A 315 4.66 8.83 0.14
C GLY A 315 4.89 8.84 1.64
N GLY A 316 5.25 9.98 2.22
CA GLY A 316 5.35 10.13 3.66
C GLY A 316 4.00 9.94 4.35
N ILE A 317 4.03 9.33 5.54
CA ILE A 317 2.86 9.02 6.35
C ILE A 317 2.80 10.02 7.50
N ALA A 318 1.81 10.91 7.47
CA ALA A 318 1.59 11.89 8.51
C ALA A 318 1.02 11.23 9.78
N VAL A 319 1.62 11.53 10.94
CA VAL A 319 1.20 11.05 12.26
C VAL A 319 0.63 12.20 13.05
N ASP A 320 -0.70 12.25 13.17
CA ASP A 320 -1.37 13.13 14.11
C ASP A 320 -1.45 12.44 15.48
N ARG A 321 -0.87 13.10 16.48
CA ARG A 321 -0.81 12.57 17.86
C ARG A 321 -2.02 12.94 18.70
N GLY A 322 -2.86 13.85 18.22
CA GLY A 322 -4.03 14.37 18.95
C GLY A 322 -5.34 13.66 18.59
N SER A 323 -5.46 13.15 17.38
CA SER A 323 -6.74 12.62 16.87
C SER A 323 -7.09 11.20 17.33
N GLY A 324 -6.11 10.43 17.88
CA GLY A 324 -6.32 9.00 18.18
C GLY A 324 -6.69 8.16 16.94
N SER A 325 -6.66 8.76 15.74
CA SER A 325 -7.01 8.07 14.51
C SER A 325 -5.98 6.97 14.21
N GLY A 326 -6.44 5.76 13.94
CA GLY A 326 -5.62 4.64 13.50
C GLY A 326 -5.08 4.80 12.08
N ASP A 327 -5.33 5.94 11.41
CA ASP A 327 -4.99 6.18 10.01
C ASP A 327 -3.49 6.03 9.68
N PRO A 328 -2.54 6.60 10.48
CA PRO A 328 -1.12 6.41 10.22
C PRO A 328 -0.65 4.97 10.30
N MET A 329 -1.19 4.20 11.24
CA MET A 329 -0.87 2.78 11.39
C MET A 329 -1.40 1.97 10.21
N ARG A 330 -2.66 2.19 9.79
CA ARG A 330 -3.25 1.55 8.62
C ARG A 330 -2.44 1.83 7.36
N ARG A 331 -2.02 3.09 7.13
CA ARG A 331 -1.19 3.46 5.98
C ARG A 331 0.18 2.78 6.01
N ALA A 332 0.81 2.68 7.18
CA ALA A 332 2.08 1.96 7.33
C ALA A 332 1.90 0.45 7.09
N THR A 333 0.82 -0.16 7.60
CA THR A 333 0.43 -1.54 7.34
C THR A 333 0.20 -1.77 5.84
N ALA A 334 -0.53 -0.88 5.16
CA ALA A 334 -0.79 -0.99 3.73
C ALA A 334 0.53 -0.92 2.91
N ALA A 335 1.44 0.00 3.25
CA ALA A 335 2.76 0.09 2.61
C ALA A 335 3.58 -1.20 2.81
N LEU A 336 3.58 -1.76 4.02
CA LEU A 336 4.27 -3.02 4.31
C LEU A 336 3.64 -4.19 3.54
N ARG A 337 2.30 -4.29 3.49
CA ARG A 337 1.61 -5.30 2.67
C ARG A 337 1.88 -5.15 1.17
N ALA A 338 2.16 -3.92 0.71
CA ALA A 338 2.66 -3.65 -0.64
C ALA A 338 4.11 -4.13 -0.87
N GLY A 339 4.77 -4.63 0.16
CA GLY A 339 6.18 -5.04 0.11
C GLY A 339 7.14 -3.86 0.16
N GLU A 340 6.70 -2.70 0.62
CA GLU A 340 7.54 -1.49 0.72
C GLU A 340 8.33 -1.45 2.04
N VAL A 341 9.24 -0.49 2.12
CA VAL A 341 10.02 -0.20 3.33
C VAL A 341 9.37 0.94 4.10
N VAL A 342 9.14 0.76 5.40
CA VAL A 342 8.63 1.81 6.28
C VAL A 342 9.70 2.21 7.29
N ILE A 343 10.04 3.50 7.37
CA ILE A 343 10.96 4.04 8.37
C ILE A 343 10.16 4.60 9.55
N VAL A 344 10.51 4.14 10.74
CA VAL A 344 9.92 4.55 12.01
C VAL A 344 11.00 5.08 12.93
N LEU A 345 10.72 6.18 13.63
CA LEU A 345 11.53 6.67 14.74
C LEU A 345 10.78 6.39 16.05
N PRO A 346 11.03 5.26 16.73
CA PRO A 346 10.18 4.80 17.84
C PRO A 346 10.11 5.78 19.02
N GLN A 347 11.15 6.60 19.25
CA GLN A 347 11.12 7.66 20.27
C GLN A 347 10.04 8.69 19.99
N GLY A 348 9.66 8.85 18.72
CA GLY A 348 8.60 9.74 18.25
C GLY A 348 8.91 11.23 18.37
N THR A 349 9.99 11.60 19.01
CA THR A 349 10.51 12.96 19.11
C THR A 349 11.99 12.90 19.42
N ILE A 350 12.74 13.95 19.08
CA ILE A 350 14.11 14.12 19.57
C ILE A 350 14.05 14.33 21.10
N PRO A 351 14.72 13.54 21.92
CA PRO A 351 14.78 13.73 23.36
C PRO A 351 15.29 15.12 23.74
N ARG A 352 15.05 15.57 24.96
CA ARG A 352 15.42 16.92 25.43
C ARG A 352 16.09 16.84 26.79
N GLY A 353 16.97 17.80 27.07
CA GLY A 353 17.64 17.88 28.35
C GLY A 353 18.45 16.62 28.65
N GLU A 354 18.45 16.16 29.87
CA GLU A 354 19.18 14.97 30.32
C GLU A 354 18.76 13.71 29.56
N ALA A 355 17.48 13.57 29.18
CA ALA A 355 17.00 12.42 28.41
C ALA A 355 17.64 12.27 27.01
N PHE A 356 18.29 13.31 26.48
CA PHE A 356 19.05 13.23 25.23
C PHE A 356 20.36 12.46 25.40
N PHE A 357 20.91 12.50 26.61
CA PHE A 357 22.19 11.90 26.99
C PHE A 357 22.02 10.57 27.74
N ASP A 358 20.75 10.14 27.94
CA ASP A 358 20.45 8.87 28.57
C ASP A 358 20.96 7.72 27.70
N PRO A 359 21.83 6.83 28.20
CA PRO A 359 22.27 5.66 27.47
C PRO A 359 21.15 4.63 27.22
N VAL A 360 20.04 4.72 27.94
CA VAL A 360 18.85 3.88 27.75
C VAL A 360 17.84 4.61 26.87
N LEU A 361 17.55 4.07 25.71
CA LEU A 361 16.57 4.64 24.81
C LEU A 361 15.17 4.08 25.06
N HIS A 362 14.20 4.97 25.18
CA HIS A 362 12.79 4.61 25.32
C HIS A 362 12.02 4.82 24.02
N GLY A 363 11.20 3.85 23.64
CA GLY A 363 10.42 3.88 22.41
C GLY A 363 8.92 3.74 22.65
N LYS A 364 8.12 4.14 21.66
CA LYS A 364 6.68 3.86 21.55
C LYS A 364 6.47 2.55 20.80
N THR A 365 5.39 1.86 21.10
CA THR A 365 5.09 0.50 20.60
C THR A 365 4.70 0.42 19.12
N GLY A 366 4.71 1.55 18.37
CA GLY A 366 4.25 1.59 16.99
C GLY A 366 4.99 0.63 16.04
N ALA A 367 6.32 0.56 16.12
CA ALA A 367 7.12 -0.34 15.28
C ALA A 367 6.86 -1.83 15.63
N ALA A 368 6.79 -2.17 16.91
CA ALA A 368 6.49 -3.53 17.38
C ALA A 368 5.08 -3.97 16.92
N ARG A 369 4.08 -3.10 17.05
CA ARG A 369 2.71 -3.38 16.60
C ARG A 369 2.62 -3.57 15.09
N LEU A 370 3.34 -2.76 14.30
CA LEU A 370 3.41 -2.95 12.85
C LEU A 370 4.04 -4.29 12.49
N ALA A 371 5.10 -4.68 13.18
CA ALA A 371 5.75 -5.97 12.98
C ALA A 371 4.81 -7.14 13.31
N ALA A 372 4.13 -7.09 14.45
CA ALA A 372 3.16 -8.12 14.86
C ALA A 372 1.98 -8.25 13.87
N GLU A 373 1.48 -7.12 13.34
CA GLU A 373 0.35 -7.11 12.40
C GLU A 373 0.72 -7.59 10.99
N THR A 374 1.95 -7.30 10.54
CA THR A 374 2.35 -7.52 9.14
C THR A 374 3.34 -8.67 8.93
N GLY A 375 3.94 -9.19 10.00
CA GLY A 375 5.05 -10.14 9.91
C GLY A 375 6.34 -9.53 9.31
N ALA A 376 6.40 -8.21 9.10
CA ALA A 376 7.54 -7.54 8.50
C ALA A 376 8.76 -7.58 9.45
N PRO A 377 9.96 -7.95 8.97
CA PRO A 377 11.17 -7.91 9.77
C PRO A 377 11.50 -6.48 10.18
N VAL A 378 11.93 -6.30 11.43
CA VAL A 378 12.36 -5.01 11.98
C VAL A 378 13.88 -4.95 11.98
N VAL A 379 14.44 -4.01 11.23
CA VAL A 379 15.87 -3.78 11.10
C VAL A 379 16.26 -2.53 11.89
N PRO A 380 17.10 -2.65 12.92
CA PRO A 380 17.52 -1.53 13.76
C PRO A 380 18.58 -0.69 13.04
N ILE A 381 18.53 0.62 13.23
CA ILE A 381 19.52 1.58 12.73
C ILE A 381 20.00 2.46 13.90
N GLY A 382 21.30 2.46 14.14
CA GLY A 382 21.95 3.39 15.05
C GLY A 382 22.46 4.64 14.31
N LEU A 383 21.94 5.82 14.66
CA LEU A 383 22.40 7.12 14.17
C LEU A 383 23.21 7.82 15.23
N TRP A 384 24.39 8.36 14.85
CA TRP A 384 25.26 9.13 15.74
C TRP A 384 25.94 10.28 15.00
N GLY A 385 26.02 11.45 15.67
CA GLY A 385 26.70 12.63 15.14
C GLY A 385 25.84 13.52 14.24
N THR A 386 24.58 13.18 14.00
CA THR A 386 23.63 14.01 13.23
C THR A 386 23.34 15.33 13.94
N GLU A 387 23.35 15.35 15.27
CA GLU A 387 23.19 16.53 16.13
C GLU A 387 24.33 17.54 15.98
N ALA A 388 25.52 17.11 15.61
CA ALA A 388 26.63 18.01 15.33
C ALA A 388 26.47 18.74 14.00
N VAL A 389 25.71 18.14 13.04
CA VAL A 389 25.38 18.77 11.75
C VAL A 389 24.22 19.73 11.90
N TRP A 390 23.16 19.31 12.59
CA TRP A 390 21.97 20.12 12.79
C TRP A 390 21.44 19.97 14.22
N PRO A 391 21.99 20.74 15.16
CA PRO A 391 21.51 20.72 16.54
C PRO A 391 20.06 21.21 16.59
N ARG A 392 19.31 20.70 17.56
CA ARG A 392 17.88 21.03 17.70
C ARG A 392 17.64 22.52 17.96
N SER A 393 18.60 23.20 18.56
CA SER A 393 18.57 24.63 18.82
C SER A 393 18.77 25.52 17.58
N ALA A 394 19.17 24.93 16.43
CA ALA A 394 19.40 25.67 15.21
C ALA A 394 18.23 25.54 14.22
N LYS A 395 17.88 26.65 13.52
CA LYS A 395 16.84 26.66 12.49
C LYS A 395 17.29 26.00 11.18
N VAL A 396 18.60 25.93 10.93
CA VAL A 396 19.21 25.38 9.72
C VAL A 396 20.44 24.54 10.08
N PRO A 397 20.86 23.62 9.21
CA PRO A 397 22.11 22.88 9.41
C PRO A 397 23.31 23.83 9.49
N ASN A 398 24.33 23.41 10.23
CA ASN A 398 25.58 24.15 10.32
C ASN A 398 26.45 23.89 9.08
N VAL A 399 26.29 24.73 8.05
CA VAL A 399 27.06 24.64 6.80
C VAL A 399 28.48 25.24 6.91
N THR A 400 28.80 25.89 8.01
CA THR A 400 30.13 26.54 8.20
C THR A 400 31.22 25.52 8.54
N THR A 401 30.84 24.25 8.81
CA THR A 401 31.76 23.14 9.09
C THR A 401 32.45 22.56 7.87
N LEU A 402 32.25 23.11 6.68
CA LEU A 402 32.82 22.63 5.42
C LEU A 402 34.31 22.25 5.48
N PRO A 403 35.21 23.00 6.16
CA PRO A 403 36.62 22.61 6.24
C PRO A 403 36.84 21.32 7.05
N HIS A 404 36.01 21.07 8.08
CA HIS A 404 36.10 19.91 8.97
C HIS A 404 34.71 19.40 9.31
N PRO A 405 34.04 18.73 8.34
CA PRO A 405 32.67 18.30 8.53
C PRO A 405 32.57 17.22 9.63
N PRO A 406 31.56 17.32 10.51
CA PRO A 406 31.31 16.34 11.56
C PRO A 406 31.03 14.96 10.97
N ARG A 407 31.43 13.93 11.70
CA ARG A 407 31.18 12.54 11.30
C ARG A 407 29.76 12.14 11.65
N VAL A 408 29.02 11.65 10.67
CA VAL A 408 27.71 11.03 10.82
C VAL A 408 27.88 9.54 10.62
N LYS A 409 27.70 8.76 11.69
CA LYS A 409 27.78 7.30 11.65
C LYS A 409 26.37 6.73 11.56
N ILE A 410 26.15 5.85 10.58
CA ILE A 410 24.93 5.09 10.37
C ILE A 410 25.29 3.62 10.40
N THR A 411 24.82 2.90 11.40
CA THR A 411 25.07 1.47 11.55
C THR A 411 23.73 0.73 11.48
N ILE A 412 23.60 -0.19 10.54
CA ILE A 412 22.40 -0.98 10.31
C ILE A 412 22.67 -2.39 10.84
N GLY A 413 21.86 -2.84 11.78
CA GLY A 413 21.98 -4.18 12.39
C GLY A 413 21.19 -5.25 11.64
N PRO A 414 21.38 -6.52 11.99
CA PRO A 414 20.53 -7.60 11.50
C PRO A 414 19.09 -7.42 11.99
N PRO A 415 18.09 -8.04 11.32
CA PRO A 415 16.71 -8.04 11.79
C PRO A 415 16.60 -8.53 13.22
N VAL A 416 15.84 -7.80 14.05
CA VAL A 416 15.61 -8.14 15.46
C VAL A 416 14.47 -9.14 15.54
N PRO A 417 14.67 -10.30 16.19
CA PRO A 417 13.57 -11.22 16.45
C PRO A 417 12.66 -10.64 17.53
N LEU A 418 11.43 -10.29 17.15
CA LEU A 418 10.38 -9.80 18.06
C LEU A 418 9.37 -10.93 18.31
N GLY A 419 8.89 -11.05 19.55
CA GLY A 419 7.95 -12.11 19.94
C GLY A 419 6.55 -11.93 19.37
N GLY A 420 6.16 -10.68 19.08
CA GLY A 420 4.86 -10.32 18.52
C GLY A 420 3.67 -10.43 19.48
N THR A 421 3.91 -10.84 20.72
CA THR A 421 2.86 -11.05 21.76
C THR A 421 2.76 -9.89 22.74
N ASP A 422 3.87 -9.26 23.10
CA ASP A 422 3.93 -8.07 23.95
C ASP A 422 4.68 -6.93 23.26
N ALA A 423 3.92 -5.94 22.80
CA ALA A 423 4.47 -4.80 22.09
C ALA A 423 5.40 -3.91 22.96
N VAL A 424 5.30 -3.96 24.28
CA VAL A 424 6.17 -3.21 25.20
C VAL A 424 7.52 -3.91 25.32
N GLU A 425 7.51 -5.22 25.54
CA GLU A 425 8.71 -6.06 25.58
C GLU A 425 9.46 -6.02 24.25
N ASP A 426 8.74 -6.20 23.14
CA ASP A 426 9.30 -6.10 21.77
C ASP A 426 9.92 -4.72 21.52
N THR A 427 9.28 -3.64 22.00
CA THR A 427 9.84 -2.28 21.87
C THR A 427 11.12 -2.14 22.68
N THR A 428 11.17 -2.68 23.89
CA THR A 428 12.38 -2.66 24.74
C THR A 428 13.53 -3.41 24.08
N THR A 429 13.24 -4.59 23.53
CA THR A 429 14.21 -5.40 22.77
C THR A 429 14.74 -4.64 21.54
N LEU A 430 13.85 -4.00 20.79
CA LEU A 430 14.21 -3.20 19.62
C LEU A 430 15.09 -2.00 20.02
N MET A 431 14.72 -1.28 21.09
CA MET A 431 15.48 -0.11 21.51
C MET A 431 16.87 -0.51 22.04
N ALA A 432 17.00 -1.64 22.74
CA ALA A 432 18.29 -2.20 23.12
C ALA A 432 19.15 -2.54 21.88
N ALA A 433 18.58 -3.18 20.89
CA ALA A 433 19.29 -3.48 19.64
C ALA A 433 19.76 -2.21 18.89
N ILE A 434 19.01 -1.10 18.95
CA ILE A 434 19.45 0.19 18.42
C ILE A 434 20.64 0.74 19.24
N VAL A 435 20.59 0.66 20.58
CA VAL A 435 21.69 1.09 21.46
C VAL A 435 22.97 0.34 21.17
N ASP A 436 22.91 -0.97 20.92
CA ASP A 436 24.07 -1.80 20.59
C ASP A 436 24.80 -1.38 19.31
N LEU A 437 24.11 -0.70 18.40
CA LEU A 437 24.67 -0.13 17.16
C LEU A 437 25.35 1.22 17.34
N LEU A 438 25.11 1.88 18.48
CA LEU A 438 25.71 3.17 18.79
C LEU A 438 27.15 3.01 19.29
N PRO A 439 28.01 4.05 19.16
CA PRO A 439 29.37 3.99 19.67
C PRO A 439 29.40 3.92 21.20
N ASP A 440 30.53 3.46 21.76
CA ASP A 440 30.69 3.26 23.19
C ASP A 440 30.41 4.52 24.03
N GLU A 441 30.72 5.69 23.51
CA GLU A 441 30.42 6.98 24.13
C GLU A 441 28.93 7.23 24.35
N ALA A 442 28.09 6.74 23.43
CA ALA A 442 26.64 6.84 23.55
C ALA A 442 26.04 5.91 24.60
N ARG A 443 26.75 4.85 24.97
CA ARG A 443 26.33 3.78 25.90
C ARG A 443 26.80 4.01 27.32
N ARG A 444 27.59 5.06 27.54
CA ARG A 444 28.10 5.42 28.86
C ARG A 444 27.28 6.57 29.46
N PRO A 445 27.05 6.55 30.79
CA PRO A 445 26.48 7.70 31.48
C PRO A 445 27.29 8.95 31.19
N HIS A 446 26.62 10.03 30.78
CA HIS A 446 27.20 11.33 30.51
C HIS A 446 26.50 12.40 31.36
N VAL A 447 27.27 13.22 32.04
CA VAL A 447 26.74 14.40 32.76
C VAL A 447 26.87 15.60 31.81
N PRO A 448 25.78 16.06 31.23
CA PRO A 448 25.85 17.10 30.22
C PRO A 448 26.17 18.48 30.83
N THR A 449 26.91 19.27 30.07
CA THR A 449 27.16 20.69 30.38
C THR A 449 25.90 21.52 30.09
N GLU A 450 25.85 22.76 30.58
CA GLU A 450 24.74 23.67 30.30
C GLU A 450 24.64 24.00 28.78
N GLU A 451 25.76 24.08 28.09
CA GLU A 451 25.81 24.33 26.64
C GLU A 451 25.23 23.13 25.87
N GLU A 452 25.58 21.89 26.24
CA GLU A 452 25.02 20.67 25.66
C GLU A 452 23.51 20.58 25.91
N LEU A 453 23.06 20.89 27.15
CA LEU A 453 21.64 20.93 27.48
C LEU A 453 20.88 21.98 26.65
N ALA A 454 21.48 23.15 26.44
CA ALA A 454 20.91 24.24 25.62
C ALA A 454 20.76 23.80 24.16
N ALA A 455 21.73 23.06 23.62
CA ALA A 455 21.68 22.52 22.23
C ALA A 455 20.52 21.56 21.98
N THR A 456 19.98 20.90 23.02
CA THR A 456 18.82 20.00 22.91
C THR A 456 17.47 20.72 22.90
N ARG A 457 17.42 22.02 23.21
CA ARG A 457 16.18 22.82 23.22
C ARG A 457 15.81 23.21 21.79
N PRO A 458 14.50 23.26 21.43
CA PRO A 458 14.10 23.77 20.12
C PRO A 458 14.51 25.25 19.97
N SER A 459 14.88 25.66 18.75
CA SER A 459 15.00 27.07 18.42
C SER A 459 13.66 27.77 18.66
N ALA A 460 13.69 28.90 19.33
CA ALA A 460 12.54 29.77 19.53
C ALA A 460 11.97 30.29 18.19
#